data_7540d305311f201ab1ff6cb4fbe2dfd0
#
_entry.id   7540d305311f201ab1ff6cb4fbe2dfd0
#
_cell.length_a   1.000
_cell.length_b   1.000
_cell.length_c   1.000
_cell.angle_alpha   90.00
_cell.angle_beta   90.00
_cell.angle_gamma   90.00
#
_symmetry.space_group_name_H-M   'P 1'
#
loop_
_entity.id
_entity.type
_entity.pdbx_description
1 polymer ?
#
loop_
_entity_poly.entity_id
_entity_poly.type
_entity_poly.pdbx_seq_one_letter_code
_entity_poly.pdbx_strand_id
1 'polypeptide(L)'
;MAAADEAQGFRPLDEASLVAYIRATPALAASLGGRVDDLAVKEVGDGNLNFVYIVSSDAGSVVVKQALPYIRCVGDSWPMTRERAYFEASALREHGRLCPDHVPEVYHFDRAMSLIGMRYIKPPHIILRKGLIAGVEYPLLAEHMSDYMAKTLFFTSLLYNSTTEHKKQVARYCENVEMCRLTEQVVFSDPYMVSKYNRWNSPFLDKDAEAVREDDGLKLEIAELKSM
;
A
#
# COMPACT_ATOMS: atom_id res chain seq x y z
N MET A 1 -9.44 7.50 -20.77
CA MET A 1 -9.34 7.34 -19.30
C MET A 1 -9.21 8.69 -18.60
N ALA A 2 -8.29 9.59 -18.94
CA ALA A 2 -8.12 10.90 -18.27
C ALA A 2 -9.40 11.73 -18.17
N ALA A 3 -10.19 11.87 -19.25
CA ALA A 3 -11.44 12.65 -19.27
C ALA A 3 -12.56 12.06 -18.37
N ALA A 4 -12.57 10.74 -18.16
CA ALA A 4 -13.53 10.09 -17.24
C ALA A 4 -13.13 10.27 -15.77
N ASP A 5 -11.84 10.39 -15.50
CA ASP A 5 -11.30 10.62 -14.17
C ASP A 5 -11.55 12.05 -13.69
N GLU A 6 -11.41 13.04 -14.59
CA GLU A 6 -11.74 14.43 -14.28
C GLU A 6 -13.24 14.64 -14.01
N ALA A 7 -14.12 13.90 -14.70
CA ALA A 7 -15.56 13.92 -14.45
C ALA A 7 -15.93 13.39 -13.06
N GLN A 8 -15.04 12.65 -12.38
CA GLN A 8 -15.21 12.15 -11.01
C GLN A 8 -14.51 13.03 -9.95
N GLY A 9 -13.99 14.20 -10.34
CA GLY A 9 -13.31 15.12 -9.42
C GLY A 9 -11.86 14.76 -9.10
N PHE A 10 -11.28 13.75 -9.77
CA PHE A 10 -9.87 13.38 -9.60
C PHE A 10 -8.95 14.35 -10.35
N ARG A 11 -7.86 14.71 -9.67
CA ARG A 11 -6.71 15.38 -10.28
C ARG A 11 -5.42 14.97 -9.60
N PRO A 12 -4.32 14.73 -10.32
CA PRO A 12 -3.01 14.57 -9.70
C PRO A 12 -2.63 15.85 -8.96
N LEU A 13 -2.06 15.69 -7.76
CA LEU A 13 -1.63 16.83 -6.95
C LEU A 13 -0.11 17.03 -7.11
N ASP A 14 0.27 18.26 -7.45
CA ASP A 14 1.60 18.80 -7.26
C ASP A 14 1.72 19.49 -5.90
N GLU A 15 2.89 20.04 -5.57
CA GLU A 15 3.10 20.71 -4.27
C GLU A 15 2.11 21.84 -4.00
N ALA A 16 1.84 22.69 -4.99
CA ALA A 16 0.97 23.86 -4.82
C ALA A 16 -0.50 23.45 -4.62
N SER A 17 -1.00 22.52 -5.44
CA SER A 17 -2.35 21.99 -5.35
C SER A 17 -2.55 21.13 -4.11
N LEU A 18 -1.50 20.42 -3.65
CA LEU A 18 -1.51 19.67 -2.39
C LEU A 18 -1.66 20.62 -1.19
N VAL A 19 -0.91 21.71 -1.13
CA VAL A 19 -1.05 22.72 -0.07
C VAL A 19 -2.47 23.30 -0.05
N ALA A 20 -3.01 23.65 -1.22
CA ALA A 20 -4.39 24.13 -1.32
C ALA A 20 -5.42 23.08 -0.86
N TYR A 21 -5.21 21.81 -1.21
CA TYR A 21 -6.04 20.69 -0.77
C TYR A 21 -6.00 20.51 0.75
N ILE A 22 -4.82 20.56 1.36
CA ILE A 22 -4.64 20.43 2.82
C ILE A 22 -5.34 21.58 3.55
N ARG A 23 -5.20 22.82 3.07
CA ARG A 23 -5.89 23.99 3.64
C ARG A 23 -7.41 23.84 3.64
N ALA A 24 -7.96 23.22 2.59
CA ALA A 24 -9.39 22.96 2.44
C ALA A 24 -9.88 21.72 3.23
N THR A 25 -8.97 20.92 3.82
CA THR A 25 -9.29 19.65 4.50
C THR A 25 -9.04 19.76 6.01
N PRO A 26 -10.09 19.99 6.84
CA PRO A 26 -9.91 20.24 8.27
C PRO A 26 -9.12 19.18 9.04
N ALA A 27 -9.31 17.90 8.72
CA ALA A 27 -8.61 16.79 9.38
C ALA A 27 -7.10 16.83 9.12
N LEU A 28 -6.68 17.21 7.91
CA LEU A 28 -5.27 17.36 7.56
C LEU A 28 -4.67 18.63 8.16
N ALA A 29 -5.41 19.72 8.13
CA ALA A 29 -5.00 20.98 8.77
C ALA A 29 -4.80 20.79 10.29
N ALA A 30 -5.71 20.06 10.96
CA ALA A 30 -5.60 19.74 12.37
C ALA A 30 -4.35 18.92 12.70
N SER A 31 -3.97 17.94 11.87
CA SER A 31 -2.76 17.13 12.05
C SER A 31 -1.46 17.93 11.90
N LEU A 32 -1.55 19.13 11.32
CA LEU A 32 -0.47 20.12 11.19
C LEU A 32 -0.55 21.22 12.27
N GLY A 33 -1.37 21.02 13.32
CA GLY A 33 -1.57 21.98 14.41
C GLY A 33 -2.37 23.22 14.01
N GLY A 34 -3.16 23.15 12.94
CA GLY A 34 -3.94 24.26 12.38
C GLY A 34 -3.10 25.33 11.65
N ARG A 35 -1.79 25.14 11.56
CA ARG A 35 -0.89 26.06 10.86
C ARG A 35 -0.64 25.57 9.44
N VAL A 36 -1.23 26.25 8.48
CA VAL A 36 -1.20 25.84 7.06
C VAL A 36 -0.63 26.94 6.13
N ASP A 37 -0.02 27.99 6.72
CA ASP A 37 0.54 29.10 5.94
C ASP A 37 1.92 28.75 5.36
N ASP A 38 2.81 28.22 6.20
CA ASP A 38 4.20 27.87 5.84
C ASP A 38 4.39 26.36 5.92
N LEU A 39 3.91 25.63 4.91
CA LEU A 39 4.05 24.18 4.84
C LEU A 39 5.30 23.79 4.04
N ALA A 40 6.16 22.99 4.65
CA ALA A 40 7.24 22.32 3.95
C ALA A 40 6.70 21.03 3.32
N VAL A 41 6.79 20.91 2.01
CA VAL A 41 6.39 19.71 1.25
C VAL A 41 7.64 19.00 0.76
N LYS A 42 7.70 17.68 1.01
CA LYS A 42 8.78 16.84 0.52
C LYS A 42 8.19 15.61 -0.15
N GLU A 43 8.44 15.44 -1.43
CA GLU A 43 8.08 14.22 -2.13
C GLU A 43 9.01 13.07 -1.74
N VAL A 44 8.43 11.88 -1.48
CA VAL A 44 9.18 10.64 -1.22
C VAL A 44 9.42 9.93 -2.54
N GLY A 45 10.66 9.97 -3.04
CA GLY A 45 11.03 9.44 -4.35
C GLY A 45 11.01 7.92 -4.49
N ASP A 46 11.06 7.17 -3.39
CA ASP A 46 11.08 5.69 -3.38
C ASP A 46 9.69 5.05 -3.67
N GLY A 47 8.63 5.85 -3.87
CA GLY A 47 7.29 5.37 -4.17
C GLY A 47 7.12 4.97 -5.63
N ASN A 48 7.13 3.67 -5.94
CA ASN A 48 6.99 3.18 -7.31
C ASN A 48 5.57 3.29 -7.89
N LEU A 49 4.54 3.27 -7.04
CA LEU A 49 3.14 3.14 -7.47
C LEU A 49 2.34 4.43 -7.34
N ASN A 50 2.61 5.25 -6.33
CA ASN A 50 1.79 6.38 -5.93
C ASN A 50 2.65 7.63 -5.72
N PHE A 51 2.02 8.81 -5.76
CA PHE A 51 2.61 9.99 -5.13
C PHE A 51 2.56 9.85 -3.61
N VAL A 52 3.67 10.17 -2.97
CA VAL A 52 3.78 10.19 -1.50
C VAL A 52 4.48 11.48 -1.10
N TYR A 53 3.82 12.29 -0.30
CA TYR A 53 4.34 13.55 0.21
C TYR A 53 4.40 13.53 1.73
N ILE A 54 5.50 14.00 2.30
CA ILE A 54 5.60 14.38 3.69
C ILE A 54 5.36 15.87 3.75
N VAL A 55 4.33 16.28 4.48
CA VAL A 55 3.99 17.70 4.68
C VAL A 55 4.18 18.03 6.14
N SER A 56 4.89 19.11 6.42
CA SER A 56 5.24 19.52 7.78
C SER A 56 5.00 21.01 7.99
N SER A 57 4.59 21.34 9.21
CA SER A 57 4.60 22.66 9.79
C SER A 57 5.48 22.66 11.05
N ASP A 58 5.64 23.80 11.72
CA ASP A 58 6.30 23.88 13.04
C ASP A 58 5.59 23.04 14.12
N ALA A 59 4.29 22.80 13.95
CA ALA A 59 3.44 22.16 14.97
C ALA A 59 3.13 20.69 14.71
N GLY A 60 3.26 20.22 13.44
CA GLY A 60 2.87 18.85 13.10
C GLY A 60 3.38 18.38 11.75
N SER A 61 3.06 17.14 11.41
CA SER A 61 3.39 16.57 10.11
C SER A 61 2.43 15.44 9.73
N VAL A 62 2.21 15.29 8.42
CA VAL A 62 1.31 14.30 7.84
C VAL A 62 1.96 13.70 6.59
N VAL A 63 1.67 12.44 6.32
CA VAL A 63 1.93 11.83 5.01
C VAL A 63 0.66 11.88 4.20
N VAL A 64 0.77 12.38 2.97
CA VAL A 64 -0.30 12.33 1.97
C VAL A 64 0.14 11.41 0.85
N LYS A 65 -0.68 10.39 0.59
CA LYS A 65 -0.46 9.39 -0.46
C LYS A 65 -1.60 9.46 -1.46
N GLN A 66 -1.29 9.63 -2.75
CA GLN A 66 -2.29 9.67 -3.81
C GLN A 66 -2.04 8.56 -4.83
N ALA A 67 -3.08 7.76 -5.11
CA ALA A 67 -3.04 6.75 -6.14
C ALA A 67 -3.34 7.37 -7.51
N LEU A 68 -2.43 7.13 -8.47
CA LEU A 68 -2.57 7.52 -9.87
C LEU A 68 -3.28 6.43 -10.67
N PRO A 69 -3.88 6.73 -11.84
CA PRO A 69 -4.50 5.72 -12.70
C PRO A 69 -3.49 4.82 -13.44
N TYR A 70 -2.22 4.86 -13.04
CA TYR A 70 -1.12 4.08 -13.59
C TYR A 70 -0.03 3.85 -12.53
N ILE A 71 0.93 2.99 -12.82
CA ILE A 71 2.14 2.80 -12.01
C ILE A 71 3.07 3.98 -12.25
N ARG A 72 3.37 4.77 -11.21
CA ARG A 72 4.16 6.00 -11.30
C ARG A 72 5.52 5.82 -12.00
N CYS A 73 6.27 4.79 -11.67
CA CYS A 73 7.60 4.56 -12.22
C CYS A 73 7.61 4.08 -13.68
N VAL A 74 6.45 3.67 -14.22
CA VAL A 74 6.30 3.15 -15.59
C VAL A 74 5.46 4.10 -16.46
N GLY A 75 4.60 4.90 -15.84
CA GLY A 75 3.69 5.83 -16.52
C GLY A 75 2.46 5.14 -17.12
N ASP A 76 1.82 5.81 -18.08
CA ASP A 76 0.54 5.40 -18.70
C ASP A 76 0.59 4.05 -19.41
N SER A 77 1.78 3.52 -19.71
CA SER A 77 1.95 2.21 -20.34
C SER A 77 1.58 1.04 -19.40
N TRP A 78 1.41 1.30 -18.10
CA TRP A 78 0.90 0.31 -17.13
C TRP A 78 -0.27 0.90 -16.33
N PRO A 79 -1.48 0.84 -16.87
CA PRO A 79 -2.69 1.30 -16.14
C PRO A 79 -2.89 0.51 -14.85
N MET A 80 -3.33 1.20 -13.79
CA MET A 80 -3.64 0.59 -12.50
C MET A 80 -4.82 1.29 -11.85
N THR A 81 -5.72 0.51 -11.26
CA THR A 81 -6.91 1.06 -10.60
C THR A 81 -6.55 2.01 -9.46
N ARG A 82 -7.26 3.15 -9.38
CA ARG A 82 -7.17 4.11 -8.26
C ARG A 82 -7.86 3.60 -6.99
N GLU A 83 -8.80 2.65 -7.12
CA GLU A 83 -9.51 2.03 -5.99
C GLU A 83 -8.57 1.31 -5.02
N ARG A 84 -7.33 1.01 -5.42
CA ARG A 84 -6.32 0.49 -4.49
C ARG A 84 -6.12 1.37 -3.24
N ALA A 85 -6.31 2.71 -3.37
CA ALA A 85 -6.27 3.61 -2.23
C ALA A 85 -7.43 3.39 -1.25
N TYR A 86 -8.63 3.06 -1.76
CA TYR A 86 -9.77 2.72 -0.93
C TYR A 86 -9.53 1.44 -0.11
N PHE A 87 -9.01 0.40 -0.75
CA PHE A 87 -8.71 -0.86 -0.05
C PHE A 87 -7.56 -0.70 0.94
N GLU A 88 -6.52 0.07 0.59
CA GLU A 88 -5.42 0.40 1.50
C GLU A 88 -5.92 1.18 2.73
N ALA A 89 -6.69 2.25 2.54
CA ALA A 89 -7.25 3.02 3.64
C ALA A 89 -8.19 2.19 4.52
N SER A 90 -8.96 1.29 3.90
CA SER A 90 -9.87 0.37 4.62
C SER A 90 -9.09 -0.64 5.47
N ALA A 91 -8.03 -1.23 4.92
CA ALA A 91 -7.17 -2.16 5.65
C ALA A 91 -6.42 -1.44 6.79
N LEU A 92 -5.85 -0.25 6.53
CA LEU A 92 -5.17 0.53 7.56
C LEU A 92 -6.09 0.90 8.73
N ARG A 93 -7.33 1.26 8.46
CA ARG A 93 -8.33 1.56 9.51
C ARG A 93 -8.67 0.33 10.34
N GLU A 94 -8.89 -0.81 9.69
CA GLU A 94 -9.18 -2.06 10.40
C GLU A 94 -7.98 -2.54 11.21
N HIS A 95 -6.79 -2.51 10.63
CA HIS A 95 -5.56 -2.86 11.34
C HIS A 95 -5.25 -1.87 12.47
N GLY A 96 -5.52 -0.57 12.29
CA GLY A 96 -5.38 0.45 13.34
C GLY A 96 -6.33 0.26 14.50
N ARG A 97 -7.53 -0.29 14.26
CA ARG A 97 -8.47 -0.69 15.31
C ARG A 97 -7.94 -1.86 16.14
N LEU A 98 -7.22 -2.79 15.51
CA LEU A 98 -6.72 -4.03 16.12
C LEU A 98 -5.29 -3.88 16.69
N CYS A 99 -4.44 -3.14 16.02
CA CYS A 99 -3.02 -2.98 16.30
C CYS A 99 -2.57 -1.54 16.06
N PRO A 100 -3.02 -0.54 16.85
CA PRO A 100 -2.76 0.88 16.59
C PRO A 100 -1.27 1.25 16.62
N ASP A 101 -0.45 0.48 17.33
CA ASP A 101 0.99 0.72 17.43
C ASP A 101 1.79 0.22 16.23
N HIS A 102 1.17 -0.60 15.36
CA HIS A 102 1.85 -1.26 14.25
C HIS A 102 1.53 -0.63 12.88
N VAL A 103 0.57 0.29 12.81
CA VAL A 103 0.18 0.95 11.56
C VAL A 103 0.01 2.46 11.74
N PRO A 104 0.21 3.27 10.70
CA PRO A 104 -0.07 4.69 10.78
C PRO A 104 -1.58 4.93 10.91
N GLU A 105 -1.96 5.87 11.77
CA GLU A 105 -3.33 6.33 11.88
C GLU A 105 -3.75 7.05 10.59
N VAL A 106 -4.94 6.72 10.07
CA VAL A 106 -5.55 7.36 8.90
C VAL A 106 -6.39 8.56 9.37
N TYR A 107 -5.92 9.76 9.13
CA TYR A 107 -6.60 11.00 9.48
C TYR A 107 -7.70 11.39 8.47
N HIS A 108 -7.44 11.11 7.20
CA HIS A 108 -8.31 11.51 6.11
C HIS A 108 -8.25 10.50 4.96
N PHE A 109 -9.38 10.26 4.32
CA PHE A 109 -9.45 9.49 3.08
C PHE A 109 -10.49 10.13 2.16
N ASP A 110 -10.07 10.46 0.94
CA ASP A 110 -10.91 10.98 -0.13
C ASP A 110 -10.92 9.99 -1.30
N ARG A 111 -12.07 9.34 -1.51
CA ARG A 111 -12.22 8.33 -2.56
C ARG A 111 -12.15 8.94 -3.95
N ALA A 112 -12.76 10.14 -4.15
CA ALA A 112 -12.75 10.82 -5.45
C ALA A 112 -11.32 11.20 -5.86
N MET A 113 -10.54 11.74 -4.92
CA MET A 113 -9.13 12.08 -5.13
C MET A 113 -8.19 10.87 -5.00
N SER A 114 -8.70 9.71 -4.59
CA SER A 114 -7.89 8.51 -4.30
C SER A 114 -6.70 8.81 -3.38
N LEU A 115 -6.97 9.58 -2.32
CA LEU A 115 -5.99 10.21 -1.46
C LEU A 115 -6.15 9.74 -0.01
N ILE A 116 -5.04 9.35 0.62
CA ILE A 116 -4.96 8.98 2.03
C ILE A 116 -4.06 9.97 2.74
N GLY A 117 -4.57 10.62 3.79
CA GLY A 117 -3.78 11.39 4.74
C GLY A 117 -3.58 10.60 6.02
N MET A 118 -2.34 10.39 6.44
CA MET A 118 -2.02 9.51 7.56
C MET A 118 -0.87 10.06 8.42
N ARG A 119 -0.73 9.49 9.62
CA ARG A 119 0.34 9.84 10.55
C ARG A 119 1.73 9.65 9.89
N TYR A 120 2.57 10.67 9.99
CA TYR A 120 3.97 10.54 9.63
C TYR A 120 4.74 9.83 10.75
N ILE A 121 5.35 8.70 10.42
CA ILE A 121 6.23 7.96 11.32
C ILE A 121 7.63 8.60 11.24
N LYS A 122 7.91 9.46 12.23
CA LYS A 122 9.14 10.27 12.28
C LYS A 122 10.35 9.44 12.71
N PRO A 123 11.57 9.92 12.44
CA PRO A 123 12.77 9.40 13.11
C PRO A 123 12.56 9.36 14.63
N PRO A 124 13.11 8.38 15.35
CA PRO A 124 14.18 7.46 14.92
C PRO A 124 13.74 6.25 14.11
N HIS A 125 12.45 6.13 13.74
CA HIS A 125 11.99 5.04 12.88
C HIS A 125 12.65 5.13 11.51
N ILE A 126 13.05 3.97 10.99
CA ILE A 126 13.63 3.82 9.66
C ILE A 126 12.84 2.79 8.85
N ILE A 127 13.01 2.81 7.55
CA ILE A 127 12.46 1.77 6.68
C ILE A 127 13.17 0.45 7.00
N LEU A 128 12.44 -0.57 7.45
CA LEU A 128 12.98 -1.88 7.86
C LEU A 128 13.91 -2.47 6.79
N ARG A 129 13.51 -2.43 5.52
CA ARG A 129 14.33 -2.92 4.39
C ARG A 129 15.74 -2.30 4.39
N LYS A 130 15.87 -0.99 4.65
CA LYS A 130 17.18 -0.31 4.68
C LYS A 130 18.04 -0.81 5.83
N GLY A 131 17.43 -1.03 7.00
CA GLY A 131 18.13 -1.59 8.14
C GLY A 131 18.59 -3.03 7.91
N LEU A 132 17.74 -3.88 7.34
CA LEU A 132 18.10 -5.26 7.00
C LEU A 132 19.24 -5.34 5.98
N ILE A 133 19.20 -4.50 4.93
CA ILE A 133 20.31 -4.39 3.95
C ILE A 133 21.61 -3.95 4.62
N ALA A 134 21.53 -3.07 5.62
CA ALA A 134 22.69 -2.64 6.39
C ALA A 134 23.15 -3.65 7.45
N GLY A 135 22.52 -4.82 7.55
CA GLY A 135 22.86 -5.84 8.53
C GLY A 135 22.45 -5.51 9.97
N VAL A 136 21.50 -4.58 10.16
CA VAL A 136 20.99 -4.24 11.51
C VAL A 136 20.10 -5.37 12.02
N GLU A 137 20.41 -5.86 13.21
CA GLU A 137 19.58 -6.85 13.91
C GLU A 137 18.41 -6.18 14.63
N TYR A 138 17.22 -6.79 14.54
CA TYR A 138 15.99 -6.34 15.21
C TYR A 138 15.47 -7.47 16.09
N PRO A 139 15.91 -7.57 17.36
CA PRO A 139 15.60 -8.71 18.24
C PRO A 139 14.10 -8.94 18.46
N LEU A 140 13.30 -7.86 18.44
CA LEU A 140 11.86 -7.93 18.66
C LEU A 140 11.04 -8.03 17.36
N LEU A 141 11.70 -8.12 16.19
CA LEU A 141 10.98 -8.13 14.90
C LEU A 141 9.99 -9.29 14.80
N ALA A 142 10.43 -10.50 15.18
CA ALA A 142 9.58 -11.68 15.13
C ALA A 142 8.37 -11.55 16.06
N GLU A 143 8.56 -11.03 17.28
CA GLU A 143 7.49 -10.79 18.25
C GLU A 143 6.47 -9.79 17.72
N HIS A 144 6.92 -8.61 17.27
CA HIS A 144 6.02 -7.59 16.73
C HIS A 144 5.27 -8.06 15.47
N MET A 145 5.96 -8.74 14.56
CA MET A 145 5.33 -9.25 13.34
C MET A 145 4.31 -10.36 13.65
N SER A 146 4.63 -11.28 14.56
CA SER A 146 3.70 -12.36 14.93
C SER A 146 2.49 -11.83 15.69
N ASP A 147 2.66 -10.87 16.60
CA ASP A 147 1.54 -10.22 17.30
C ASP A 147 0.61 -9.50 16.31
N TYR A 148 1.18 -8.72 15.41
CA TYR A 148 0.42 -8.03 14.36
C TYR A 148 -0.35 -9.03 13.47
N MET A 149 0.32 -10.08 12.98
CA MET A 149 -0.31 -11.11 12.15
C MET A 149 -1.40 -11.86 12.91
N ALA A 150 -1.13 -12.30 14.13
CA ALA A 150 -2.10 -13.02 14.95
C ALA A 150 -3.38 -12.19 15.18
N LYS A 151 -3.24 -10.92 15.56
CA LYS A 151 -4.38 -10.03 15.79
C LYS A 151 -5.15 -9.75 14.50
N THR A 152 -4.46 -9.35 13.44
CA THR A 152 -5.13 -8.99 12.18
C THR A 152 -5.81 -10.18 11.52
N LEU A 153 -5.19 -11.37 11.51
CA LEU A 153 -5.78 -12.57 10.92
C LEU A 153 -6.88 -13.16 11.79
N PHE A 154 -6.68 -13.27 13.11
CA PHE A 154 -7.69 -13.85 14.00
C PHE A 154 -8.97 -13.01 14.06
N PHE A 155 -8.85 -11.71 14.35
CA PHE A 155 -10.02 -10.83 14.53
C PHE A 155 -10.77 -10.50 13.24
N THR A 156 -10.22 -10.84 12.07
CA THR A 156 -10.92 -10.75 10.78
C THR A 156 -11.43 -12.11 10.27
N SER A 157 -11.14 -13.21 10.97
CA SER A 157 -11.50 -14.58 10.57
C SER A 157 -12.90 -15.00 11.01
N LEU A 158 -13.34 -16.14 10.47
CA LEU A 158 -14.55 -16.87 10.95
C LEU A 158 -14.42 -17.43 12.37
N LEU A 159 -13.21 -17.54 12.91
CA LEU A 159 -12.99 -17.99 14.28
C LEU A 159 -13.47 -16.97 15.30
N TYR A 160 -13.48 -15.71 14.92
CA TYR A 160 -13.88 -14.59 15.78
C TYR A 160 -15.21 -13.96 15.35
N ASN A 161 -15.37 -13.65 14.07
CA ASN A 161 -16.54 -12.96 13.56
C ASN A 161 -17.73 -13.91 13.35
N SER A 162 -18.95 -13.37 13.45
CA SER A 162 -20.14 -14.09 12.99
C SER A 162 -20.01 -14.38 11.49
N THR A 163 -20.67 -15.45 11.03
CA THR A 163 -20.73 -15.80 9.61
C THR A 163 -21.21 -14.64 8.74
N THR A 164 -22.17 -13.85 9.24
CA THR A 164 -22.71 -12.70 8.52
C THR A 164 -21.67 -11.60 8.35
N GLU A 165 -20.97 -11.22 9.41
CA GLU A 165 -19.96 -10.16 9.36
C GLU A 165 -18.77 -10.57 8.52
N HIS A 166 -18.31 -11.80 8.67
CA HIS A 166 -17.22 -12.32 7.84
C HIS A 166 -17.58 -12.30 6.34
N LYS A 167 -18.79 -12.77 5.98
CA LYS A 167 -19.24 -12.73 4.57
C LYS A 167 -19.33 -11.31 4.01
N LYS A 168 -19.75 -10.33 4.81
CA LYS A 168 -19.75 -8.91 4.40
C LYS A 168 -18.31 -8.39 4.13
N GLN A 169 -17.38 -8.76 5.00
CA GLN A 169 -15.96 -8.39 4.81
C GLN A 169 -15.38 -9.05 3.54
N VAL A 170 -15.61 -10.35 3.36
CA VAL A 170 -15.19 -11.07 2.15
C VAL A 170 -15.75 -10.41 0.90
N ALA A 171 -17.08 -10.17 0.85
CA ALA A 171 -17.73 -9.52 -0.28
C ALA A 171 -17.09 -8.16 -0.60
N ARG A 172 -16.85 -7.33 0.43
CA ARG A 172 -16.22 -6.02 0.28
C ARG A 172 -14.83 -6.10 -0.34
N TYR A 173 -13.97 -7.01 0.15
CA TYR A 173 -12.61 -7.11 -0.34
C TYR A 173 -12.48 -7.88 -1.66
N CYS A 174 -13.46 -8.74 -2.00
CA CYS A 174 -13.55 -9.37 -3.32
C CYS A 174 -13.80 -8.34 -4.45
N GLU A 175 -14.31 -7.14 -4.14
CA GLU A 175 -14.41 -6.05 -5.12
C GLU A 175 -13.03 -5.53 -5.58
N ASN A 176 -11.95 -5.86 -4.87
CA ASN A 176 -10.57 -5.50 -5.24
C ASN A 176 -10.00 -6.39 -6.37
N VAL A 177 -10.79 -6.60 -7.41
CA VAL A 177 -10.50 -7.54 -8.51
C VAL A 177 -9.15 -7.26 -9.16
N GLU A 178 -8.88 -5.98 -9.49
CA GLU A 178 -7.67 -5.61 -10.23
C GLU A 178 -6.38 -5.87 -9.43
N MET A 179 -6.37 -5.54 -8.14
CA MET A 179 -5.18 -5.78 -7.31
C MET A 179 -5.00 -7.26 -6.96
N CYS A 180 -6.10 -7.98 -6.72
CA CYS A 180 -6.07 -9.42 -6.50
C CYS A 180 -5.54 -10.14 -7.75
N ARG A 181 -6.07 -9.82 -8.94
CA ARG A 181 -5.60 -10.36 -10.22
C ARG A 181 -4.11 -10.05 -10.45
N LEU A 182 -3.69 -8.80 -10.20
CA LEU A 182 -2.29 -8.42 -10.39
C LEU A 182 -1.38 -9.19 -9.43
N THR A 183 -1.76 -9.31 -8.15
CA THR A 183 -0.99 -10.06 -7.15
C THR A 183 -0.90 -11.54 -7.54
N GLU A 184 -2.01 -12.15 -7.93
CA GLU A 184 -2.03 -13.52 -8.42
C GLU A 184 -1.07 -13.71 -9.60
N GLN A 185 -1.12 -12.80 -10.57
CA GLN A 185 -0.25 -12.87 -11.74
C GLN A 185 1.23 -12.75 -11.37
N VAL A 186 1.63 -11.67 -10.67
CA VAL A 186 3.06 -11.36 -10.45
C VAL A 186 3.71 -12.19 -9.34
N VAL A 187 2.92 -12.77 -8.43
CA VAL A 187 3.43 -13.56 -7.30
C VAL A 187 3.22 -15.07 -7.52
N PHE A 188 2.03 -15.46 -8.01
CA PHE A 188 1.62 -16.86 -8.08
C PHE A 188 1.52 -17.42 -9.51
N SER A 189 1.91 -16.67 -10.54
CA SER A 189 1.89 -17.17 -11.94
C SER A 189 3.20 -16.89 -12.66
N ASP A 190 3.56 -15.62 -12.83
CA ASP A 190 4.70 -15.20 -13.64
C ASP A 190 6.05 -15.80 -13.20
N PRO A 191 6.39 -15.95 -11.92
CA PRO A 191 7.68 -16.48 -11.51
C PRO A 191 7.92 -17.94 -11.96
N TYR A 192 6.85 -18.69 -12.18
CA TYR A 192 6.88 -20.14 -12.48
C TYR A 192 6.79 -20.44 -13.98
N MET A 193 6.81 -19.43 -14.82
CA MET A 193 6.75 -19.55 -16.27
C MET A 193 7.60 -18.46 -16.95
N VAL A 194 7.81 -18.57 -18.26
CA VAL A 194 8.39 -17.48 -19.03
C VAL A 194 7.35 -16.37 -19.17
N SER A 195 7.62 -15.21 -18.56
CA SER A 195 6.72 -14.07 -18.58
C SER A 195 7.44 -12.75 -18.92
N LYS A 196 6.70 -11.83 -19.51
CA LYS A 196 7.15 -10.48 -19.87
C LYS A 196 7.66 -9.68 -18.65
N TYR A 197 7.10 -9.94 -17.48
CA TYR A 197 7.39 -9.15 -16.29
C TYR A 197 8.45 -9.76 -15.37
N ASN A 198 8.94 -10.98 -15.70
CA ASN A 198 10.00 -11.61 -14.92
C ASN A 198 11.29 -10.79 -14.96
N ARG A 199 11.88 -10.60 -13.79
CA ARG A 199 13.15 -9.92 -13.60
C ARG A 199 13.93 -10.63 -12.49
N TRP A 200 15.19 -10.88 -12.74
CA TRP A 200 16.15 -11.40 -11.77
C TRP A 200 17.52 -10.80 -12.05
N ASN A 201 18.48 -10.99 -11.16
CA ASN A 201 19.85 -10.50 -11.32
C ASN A 201 20.65 -11.42 -12.26
N SER A 202 20.45 -11.25 -13.57
CA SER A 202 21.20 -11.96 -14.60
C SER A 202 22.64 -11.37 -14.72
N PRO A 203 23.70 -12.20 -14.97
CA PRO A 203 23.59 -13.66 -15.20
C PRO A 203 23.67 -14.49 -13.91
N PHE A 204 23.78 -13.87 -12.74
CA PHE A 204 24.09 -14.55 -11.48
C PHE A 204 23.00 -15.53 -11.03
N LEU A 205 21.73 -15.22 -11.26
CA LEU A 205 20.58 -16.02 -10.86
C LEU A 205 19.86 -16.73 -12.01
N ASP A 206 20.48 -16.82 -13.20
CA ASP A 206 19.84 -17.46 -14.35
C ASP A 206 19.48 -18.92 -14.08
N LYS A 207 20.39 -19.68 -13.50
CA LYS A 207 20.16 -21.11 -13.16
C LYS A 207 19.09 -21.29 -12.10
N ASP A 208 19.05 -20.40 -11.10
CA ASP A 208 18.03 -20.45 -10.03
C ASP A 208 16.64 -20.12 -10.58
N ALA A 209 16.56 -19.13 -11.47
CA ALA A 209 15.31 -18.78 -12.13
C ALA A 209 14.80 -19.91 -13.06
N GLU A 210 15.70 -20.63 -13.73
CA GLU A 210 15.35 -21.78 -14.54
C GLU A 210 14.88 -22.94 -13.66
N ALA A 211 15.60 -23.25 -12.58
CA ALA A 211 15.22 -24.30 -11.62
C ALA A 211 13.81 -24.10 -11.05
N VAL A 212 13.44 -22.86 -10.69
CA VAL A 212 12.08 -22.53 -10.23
C VAL A 212 11.03 -22.80 -11.32
N ARG A 213 11.35 -22.49 -12.57
CA ARG A 213 10.43 -22.69 -13.71
C ARG A 213 10.30 -24.16 -14.14
N GLU A 214 11.28 -24.99 -13.83
CA GLU A 214 11.30 -26.42 -14.18
C GLU A 214 10.80 -27.31 -13.03
N ASP A 215 10.57 -26.75 -11.83
CA ASP A 215 10.06 -27.49 -10.66
C ASP A 215 8.55 -27.74 -10.81
N ASP A 216 8.19 -28.89 -11.33
CA ASP A 216 6.79 -29.29 -11.50
C ASP A 216 6.09 -29.55 -10.16
N GLY A 217 6.81 -29.95 -9.11
CA GLY A 217 6.27 -30.09 -7.77
C GLY A 217 5.82 -28.75 -7.22
N LEU A 218 6.68 -27.74 -7.29
CA LEU A 218 6.36 -26.36 -6.89
C LEU A 218 5.17 -25.80 -7.69
N LYS A 219 5.11 -26.05 -9.00
CA LYS A 219 3.97 -25.61 -9.83
C LYS A 219 2.66 -26.24 -9.40
N LEU A 220 2.65 -27.52 -9.02
CA LEU A 220 1.45 -28.20 -8.50
C LEU A 220 0.98 -27.59 -7.18
N GLU A 221 1.88 -27.33 -6.22
CA GLU A 221 1.56 -26.65 -4.97
C GLU A 221 0.95 -25.27 -5.21
N ILE A 222 1.52 -24.48 -6.13
CA ILE A 222 0.98 -23.17 -6.51
C ILE A 222 -0.40 -23.29 -7.17
N ALA A 223 -0.61 -24.29 -8.04
CA ALA A 223 -1.91 -24.49 -8.67
C ALA A 223 -2.97 -24.88 -7.62
N GLU A 224 -2.63 -25.72 -6.64
CA GLU A 224 -3.51 -26.08 -5.53
C GLU A 224 -3.86 -24.85 -4.68
N LEU A 225 -2.86 -24.05 -4.30
CA LEU A 225 -3.08 -22.79 -3.56
C LEU A 225 -4.02 -21.83 -4.29
N LYS A 226 -3.88 -21.70 -5.61
CA LYS A 226 -4.76 -20.83 -6.44
C LYS A 226 -6.19 -21.35 -6.56
N SER A 227 -6.42 -22.65 -6.34
CA SER A 227 -7.74 -23.29 -6.44
C SER A 227 -8.55 -23.22 -5.14
N MET A 228 -7.93 -22.89 -4.01
CA MET A 228 -8.57 -22.70 -2.71
C MET A 228 -9.25 -21.35 -2.58
#